data_3c0d444a9ada9ff67eb3fee836a62469
#
_entry.id   3c0d444a9ada9ff67eb3fee836a62469
#
_cell.length_a   1.000
_cell.length_b   1.000
_cell.length_c   1.000
_cell.angle_alpha   90.00
_cell.angle_beta   90.00
_cell.angle_gamma   90.00
#
_symmetry.space_group_name_H-M   'P 1'
#
loop_
_entity.id
_entity.type
_entity.pdbx_description
1 polymer ?
#
loop_
_entity_poly.entity_id
_entity_poly.type
_entity_poly.pdbx_seq_one_letter_code
_entity_poly.pdbx_strand_id
1 'polypeptide(L)'
;MRKTKIVCTIGPACDSEETLRAMMLAGMNVARLNFSHGTHAEHQVRIDRIKKLRAELDLPIAIMLDTKGPEYRIGTFENGKIELHSGDTFTFTTEAVTGNAERVSVSYAGLAQDLEPGDTVLVNDGLIALTVTATTGTDVVCRVTAGGVLSDRKSMSFPNKVLRQTFLSEQDKRDLLFGIENDVDFVAASFVSRRQDLVDLNGFLRANGGGNIAVIAKIENQPGIDNIEDIFTECTGIMIARGDMGVEIDFTEIPAIQKHLIDRAMSAGKICITATQMLDSMIRNPRPTRAEVSDVANAVYDGTDVVMLSGETANGKYPVEALKMMAHIVEETESHMNGDFYEKRTVSDDNRHNISNAVSYASVATAESLDAAVIIAPSISGYTARMLSKWHPSTKLVGMSPSISAVRKMMLYWGVTPFQAKRAESTCLLYTSDAADEEDSVD
;
A
#
# COMPACT_ATOMS: atom_id res chain seq x y z
N MET A 1 -16.07 5.46 16.92
CA MET A 1 -16.04 4.88 15.54
C MET A 1 -14.67 5.16 14.98
N ARG A 2 -13.95 4.11 14.56
CA ARG A 2 -12.59 4.21 14.03
C ARG A 2 -12.55 4.97 12.72
N LYS A 3 -11.65 5.93 12.60
CA LYS A 3 -11.45 6.78 11.42
C LYS A 3 -10.36 6.24 10.51
N THR A 4 -9.20 5.85 11.06
CA THR A 4 -8.10 5.20 10.32
C THR A 4 -8.54 3.82 9.83
N LYS A 5 -8.28 3.54 8.57
CA LYS A 5 -8.72 2.31 7.90
C LYS A 5 -7.70 1.18 8.09
N ILE A 6 -8.15 -0.07 7.88
CA ILE A 6 -7.27 -1.24 8.00
C ILE A 6 -7.32 -2.06 6.71
N VAL A 7 -6.13 -2.29 6.14
CA VAL A 7 -5.89 -3.27 5.07
C VAL A 7 -5.39 -4.56 5.68
N CYS A 8 -5.97 -5.69 5.29
CA CYS A 8 -5.50 -7.01 5.70
C CYS A 8 -5.07 -7.83 4.50
N THR A 9 -3.88 -8.41 4.56
CA THR A 9 -3.42 -9.35 3.54
C THR A 9 -4.11 -10.69 3.73
N ILE A 10 -4.71 -11.19 2.66
CA ILE A 10 -5.42 -12.47 2.64
C ILE A 10 -4.44 -13.57 2.20
N GLY A 11 -4.34 -14.60 3.02
CA GLY A 11 -3.48 -15.74 2.80
C GLY A 11 -4.00 -17.01 3.49
N PRO A 12 -3.20 -18.07 3.54
CA PRO A 12 -3.64 -19.38 4.06
C PRO A 12 -4.25 -19.35 5.47
N ALA A 13 -3.80 -18.43 6.34
CA ALA A 13 -4.28 -18.34 7.72
C ALA A 13 -5.71 -17.77 7.83
N CYS A 14 -6.19 -17.03 6.84
CA CYS A 14 -7.51 -16.40 6.86
C CYS A 14 -8.36 -16.78 5.64
N ASP A 15 -8.06 -17.87 4.99
CA ASP A 15 -8.67 -18.32 3.72
C ASP A 15 -10.06 -18.97 3.91
N SER A 16 -10.44 -19.40 5.13
CA SER A 16 -11.75 -19.95 5.39
C SER A 16 -12.86 -18.88 5.39
N GLU A 17 -14.07 -19.23 4.96
CA GLU A 17 -15.22 -18.32 5.01
C GLU A 17 -15.51 -17.82 6.43
N GLU A 18 -15.34 -18.67 7.44
CA GLU A 18 -15.56 -18.34 8.84
C GLU A 18 -14.58 -17.26 9.32
N THR A 19 -13.26 -17.47 9.09
CA THR A 19 -12.22 -16.52 9.49
C THR A 19 -12.37 -15.21 8.72
N LEU A 20 -12.60 -15.27 7.42
CA LEU A 20 -12.74 -14.09 6.58
C LEU A 20 -13.97 -13.25 6.99
N ARG A 21 -15.11 -13.91 7.30
CA ARG A 21 -16.31 -13.27 7.85
C ARG A 21 -16.01 -12.58 9.18
N ALA A 22 -15.31 -13.27 10.08
CA ALA A 22 -14.91 -12.71 11.37
C ALA A 22 -14.01 -11.48 11.21
N MET A 23 -13.08 -11.49 10.23
CA MET A 23 -12.23 -10.32 9.90
C MET A 23 -13.04 -9.16 9.34
N MET A 24 -13.99 -9.40 8.43
CA MET A 24 -14.86 -8.34 7.90
C MET A 24 -15.65 -7.66 9.02
N LEU A 25 -16.23 -8.44 9.92
CA LEU A 25 -16.98 -7.94 11.08
C LEU A 25 -16.09 -7.29 12.14
N ALA A 26 -14.81 -7.70 12.25
CA ALA A 26 -13.84 -7.07 13.14
C ALA A 26 -13.27 -5.74 12.60
N GLY A 27 -13.70 -5.32 11.41
CA GLY A 27 -13.40 -4.00 10.87
C GLY A 27 -12.31 -3.96 9.78
N MET A 28 -12.07 -5.05 9.06
CA MET A 28 -11.31 -5.02 7.83
C MET A 28 -12.00 -4.10 6.81
N ASN A 29 -11.25 -3.19 6.22
CA ASN A 29 -11.75 -2.27 5.19
C ASN A 29 -11.39 -2.72 3.77
N VAL A 30 -10.18 -3.25 3.59
CA VAL A 30 -9.67 -3.70 2.30
C VAL A 30 -8.98 -5.05 2.45
N ALA A 31 -9.29 -5.96 1.55
CA ALA A 31 -8.63 -7.25 1.40
C ALA A 31 -7.51 -7.12 0.37
N ARG A 32 -6.25 -7.24 0.81
CA ARG A 32 -5.07 -7.20 -0.06
C ARG A 32 -4.70 -8.61 -0.49
N LEU A 33 -4.49 -8.80 -1.79
CA LEU A 33 -3.99 -10.02 -2.41
C LEU A 33 -2.58 -9.76 -2.94
N ASN A 34 -1.59 -10.45 -2.38
CA ASN A 34 -0.18 -10.30 -2.77
C ASN A 34 0.18 -11.25 -3.89
N PHE A 35 0.35 -10.74 -5.11
CA PHE A 35 0.66 -11.51 -6.31
C PHE A 35 2.14 -11.92 -6.42
N SER A 36 2.99 -11.54 -5.47
CA SER A 36 4.32 -12.16 -5.31
C SER A 36 4.23 -13.63 -4.89
N HIS A 37 3.07 -14.06 -4.38
CA HIS A 37 2.81 -15.40 -3.86
C HIS A 37 1.50 -15.96 -4.38
N GLY A 38 1.44 -17.27 -4.56
CA GLY A 38 0.24 -17.97 -5.00
C GLY A 38 0.05 -17.95 -6.51
N THR A 39 -1.02 -18.57 -6.95
CA THR A 39 -1.43 -18.69 -8.35
C THR A 39 -2.72 -17.91 -8.60
N HIS A 40 -3.03 -17.59 -9.85
CA HIS A 40 -4.32 -16.97 -10.22
C HIS A 40 -5.51 -17.79 -9.74
N ALA A 41 -5.42 -19.14 -9.77
CA ALA A 41 -6.50 -20.03 -9.31
C ALA A 41 -6.75 -19.86 -7.79
N GLU A 42 -5.70 -19.76 -6.96
CA GLU A 42 -5.83 -19.53 -5.53
C GLU A 42 -6.40 -18.14 -5.24
N HIS A 43 -5.92 -17.12 -5.97
CA HIS A 43 -6.45 -15.77 -5.85
C HIS A 43 -7.91 -15.67 -6.28
N GLN A 44 -8.34 -16.41 -7.32
CA GLN A 44 -9.73 -16.46 -7.76
C GLN A 44 -10.64 -16.96 -6.64
N VAL A 45 -10.29 -18.07 -6.00
CA VAL A 45 -11.05 -18.62 -4.87
C VAL A 45 -11.20 -17.59 -3.74
N ARG A 46 -10.13 -16.88 -3.41
CA ARG A 46 -10.16 -15.80 -2.38
C ARG A 46 -11.06 -14.65 -2.79
N ILE A 47 -10.94 -14.18 -4.02
CA ILE A 47 -11.77 -13.08 -4.56
C ILE A 47 -13.25 -13.47 -4.52
N ASP A 48 -13.60 -14.67 -4.95
CA ASP A 48 -14.99 -15.15 -4.98
C ASP A 48 -15.59 -15.21 -3.56
N ARG A 49 -14.81 -15.68 -2.58
CA ARG A 49 -15.22 -15.66 -1.16
C ARG A 49 -15.40 -14.24 -0.64
N ILE A 50 -14.48 -13.33 -0.93
CA ILE A 50 -14.60 -11.92 -0.52
C ILE A 50 -15.87 -11.31 -1.12
N LYS A 51 -16.10 -11.50 -2.41
CA LYS A 51 -17.28 -10.98 -3.11
C LYS A 51 -18.57 -11.55 -2.55
N LYS A 52 -18.62 -12.87 -2.26
CA LYS A 52 -19.76 -13.53 -1.62
C LYS A 52 -20.04 -12.93 -0.23
N LEU A 53 -19.04 -12.92 0.64
CA LEU A 53 -19.19 -12.50 2.03
C LEU A 53 -19.53 -11.02 2.16
N ARG A 54 -18.92 -10.14 1.37
CA ARG A 54 -19.25 -8.70 1.41
C ARG A 54 -20.68 -8.41 0.98
N ALA A 55 -21.23 -9.21 0.04
CA ALA A 55 -22.62 -9.10 -0.37
C ALA A 55 -23.59 -9.62 0.72
N GLU A 56 -23.27 -10.75 1.38
CA GLU A 56 -24.06 -11.29 2.48
C GLU A 56 -24.09 -10.37 3.71
N LEU A 57 -22.99 -9.65 3.97
CA LEU A 57 -22.85 -8.79 5.14
C LEU A 57 -23.25 -7.33 4.87
N ASP A 58 -23.58 -7.00 3.63
CA ASP A 58 -23.81 -5.62 3.17
C ASP A 58 -22.65 -4.67 3.54
N LEU A 59 -21.41 -5.15 3.36
CA LEU A 59 -20.20 -4.39 3.65
C LEU A 59 -19.42 -4.08 2.36
N PRO A 60 -19.05 -2.83 2.09
CA PRO A 60 -18.36 -2.43 0.87
C PRO A 60 -16.86 -2.73 0.91
N ILE A 61 -16.48 -3.94 1.34
CA ILE A 61 -15.07 -4.35 1.41
C ILE A 61 -14.43 -4.25 0.04
N ALA A 62 -13.36 -3.48 -0.07
CA ALA A 62 -12.59 -3.33 -1.31
C ALA A 62 -11.56 -4.45 -1.48
N ILE A 63 -11.15 -4.67 -2.73
CA ILE A 63 -10.11 -5.65 -3.09
C ILE A 63 -8.92 -4.89 -3.68
N MET A 64 -7.74 -5.17 -3.15
CA MET A 64 -6.47 -4.61 -3.60
C MET A 64 -5.57 -5.72 -4.16
N LEU A 65 -5.18 -5.59 -5.43
CA LEU A 65 -4.15 -6.40 -6.06
C LEU A 65 -2.80 -5.73 -5.82
N ASP A 66 -1.87 -6.42 -5.17
CA ASP A 66 -0.51 -5.93 -4.95
C ASP A 66 0.44 -6.66 -5.91
N THR A 67 1.05 -5.92 -6.85
CA THR A 67 1.88 -6.49 -7.91
C THR A 67 3.21 -6.99 -7.37
N LYS A 68 3.82 -7.91 -8.09
CA LYS A 68 5.16 -8.37 -7.76
C LYS A 68 6.22 -7.29 -8.03
N GLY A 69 6.06 -6.55 -9.10
CA GLY A 69 7.01 -5.54 -9.55
C GLY A 69 8.32 -6.12 -10.10
N PRO A 70 9.28 -5.24 -10.42
CA PRO A 70 10.58 -5.63 -10.92
C PRO A 70 11.43 -6.23 -9.80
N GLU A 71 11.35 -7.54 -9.62
CA GLU A 71 12.14 -8.28 -8.64
C GLU A 71 13.39 -8.87 -9.26
N TYR A 72 14.53 -8.67 -8.61
CA TYR A 72 15.82 -9.21 -9.01
C TYR A 72 16.17 -10.40 -8.12
N ARG A 73 16.59 -11.50 -8.73
CA ARG A 73 16.96 -12.72 -8.00
C ARG A 73 18.22 -13.34 -8.57
N ILE A 74 19.00 -13.98 -7.71
CA ILE A 74 20.04 -14.91 -8.13
C ILE A 74 19.44 -16.23 -8.64
N GLY A 75 20.22 -16.98 -9.39
CA GLY A 75 19.91 -18.33 -9.84
C GLY A 75 20.01 -19.39 -8.74
N THR A 76 20.30 -20.62 -9.14
CA THR A 76 20.45 -21.79 -8.25
C THR A 76 21.91 -22.21 -8.15
N PHE A 77 22.28 -22.83 -7.05
CA PHE A 77 23.60 -23.38 -6.79
C PHE A 77 23.62 -24.91 -6.98
N GLU A 78 24.79 -25.45 -7.33
CA GLU A 78 24.99 -26.89 -7.47
C GLU A 78 24.55 -27.69 -6.23
N ASN A 79 24.78 -27.14 -5.03
CA ASN A 79 24.45 -27.78 -3.76
C ASN A 79 23.31 -27.03 -3.01
N GLY A 80 22.51 -26.23 -3.72
CA GLY A 80 21.38 -25.47 -3.18
C GLY A 80 21.78 -24.27 -2.30
N LYS A 81 23.03 -24.17 -1.87
CA LYS A 81 23.57 -23.07 -1.06
C LYS A 81 25.09 -23.03 -1.08
N ILE A 82 25.64 -21.85 -0.79
CA ILE A 82 27.08 -21.61 -0.53
C ILE A 82 27.23 -20.78 0.75
N GLU A 83 28.44 -20.68 1.25
CA GLU A 83 28.82 -19.75 2.33
C GLU A 83 29.81 -18.73 1.78
N LEU A 84 29.55 -17.46 2.01
CA LEU A 84 30.38 -16.33 1.62
C LEU A 84 31.01 -15.72 2.88
N HIS A 85 32.29 -15.40 2.82
CA HIS A 85 33.00 -14.73 3.92
C HIS A 85 33.40 -13.30 3.53
N SER A 86 33.43 -12.42 4.52
CA SER A 86 33.91 -11.04 4.30
C SER A 86 35.32 -11.03 3.72
N GLY A 87 35.50 -10.28 2.62
CA GLY A 87 36.75 -10.23 1.86
C GLY A 87 36.81 -11.15 0.64
N ASP A 88 35.88 -12.11 0.51
CA ASP A 88 35.79 -12.98 -0.66
C ASP A 88 35.47 -12.15 -1.92
N THR A 89 35.91 -12.67 -3.09
CA THR A 89 35.46 -12.18 -4.38
C THR A 89 34.35 -13.06 -4.90
N PHE A 90 33.23 -12.49 -5.30
CA PHE A 90 32.07 -13.21 -5.85
C PHE A 90 31.53 -12.50 -7.08
N THR A 91 31.08 -13.26 -8.08
CA THR A 91 30.63 -12.71 -9.38
C THR A 91 29.17 -13.01 -9.62
N PHE A 92 28.38 -11.97 -9.90
CA PHE A 92 27.06 -12.09 -10.48
C PHE A 92 27.15 -12.04 -12.00
N THR A 93 26.58 -13.02 -12.70
CA THR A 93 26.64 -13.11 -14.16
C THR A 93 25.26 -13.11 -14.80
N THR A 94 25.13 -12.45 -15.95
CA THR A 94 23.90 -12.51 -16.76
C THR A 94 23.86 -13.78 -17.66
N GLU A 95 24.94 -14.56 -17.67
CA GLU A 95 24.98 -15.87 -18.33
C GLU A 95 24.16 -16.91 -17.55
N ALA A 96 23.47 -17.78 -18.26
CA ALA A 96 22.69 -18.87 -17.63
C ALA A 96 23.64 -19.98 -17.13
N VAL A 97 24.05 -19.91 -15.86
CA VAL A 97 24.92 -20.88 -15.24
C VAL A 97 24.31 -21.40 -13.91
N THR A 98 24.60 -22.64 -13.55
CA THR A 98 24.43 -23.13 -12.19
C THR A 98 25.53 -22.54 -11.32
N GLY A 99 25.18 -21.91 -10.22
CA GLY A 99 26.11 -21.19 -9.35
C GLY A 99 27.01 -22.13 -8.53
N ASN A 100 28.14 -21.60 -8.13
CA ASN A 100 29.13 -22.25 -7.26
C ASN A 100 29.68 -21.23 -6.24
N ALA A 101 30.81 -21.53 -5.60
CA ALA A 101 31.44 -20.64 -4.62
C ALA A 101 32.04 -19.34 -5.24
N GLU A 102 32.17 -19.25 -6.56
CA GLU A 102 32.80 -18.12 -7.25
C GLU A 102 31.80 -17.25 -7.98
N ARG A 103 30.69 -17.83 -8.52
CA ARG A 103 29.71 -17.07 -9.32
C ARG A 103 28.31 -17.68 -9.29
N VAL A 104 27.31 -16.84 -9.61
CA VAL A 104 25.92 -17.26 -9.80
C VAL A 104 25.25 -16.41 -10.88
N SER A 105 24.30 -17.00 -11.62
CA SER A 105 23.46 -16.29 -12.58
C SER A 105 22.48 -15.33 -11.88
N VAL A 106 22.03 -14.31 -12.61
CA VAL A 106 21.01 -13.35 -12.14
C VAL A 106 19.86 -13.25 -13.12
N SER A 107 18.68 -12.89 -12.62
CA SER A 107 17.46 -12.79 -13.44
C SER A 107 17.46 -11.58 -14.38
N TYR A 108 18.21 -10.53 -14.08
CA TYR A 108 18.22 -9.29 -14.84
C TYR A 108 19.42 -9.23 -15.80
N ALA A 109 19.12 -9.30 -17.11
CA ALA A 109 20.13 -9.33 -18.15
C ALA A 109 20.92 -8.02 -18.33
N GLY A 110 20.37 -6.88 -17.86
CA GLY A 110 21.01 -5.55 -17.94
C GLY A 110 21.95 -5.24 -16.77
N LEU A 111 22.10 -6.13 -15.79
CA LEU A 111 22.77 -5.83 -14.53
C LEU A 111 24.21 -5.30 -14.71
N ALA A 112 24.99 -5.94 -15.59
CA ALA A 112 26.38 -5.57 -15.83
C ALA A 112 26.54 -4.20 -16.54
N GLN A 113 25.50 -3.70 -17.21
CA GLN A 113 25.50 -2.38 -17.86
C GLN A 113 24.99 -1.27 -16.93
N ASP A 114 24.26 -1.63 -15.88
CA ASP A 114 23.65 -0.65 -14.97
C ASP A 114 24.46 -0.39 -13.71
N LEU A 115 25.31 -1.35 -13.30
CA LEU A 115 26.17 -1.21 -12.13
C LEU A 115 27.57 -0.75 -12.49
N GLU A 116 28.16 0.00 -11.54
CA GLU A 116 29.51 0.56 -11.64
C GLU A 116 30.35 0.18 -10.41
N PRO A 117 31.70 0.19 -10.52
CA PRO A 117 32.56 0.01 -9.37
C PRO A 117 32.25 1.00 -8.24
N GLY A 118 32.09 0.47 -7.03
CA GLY A 118 31.67 1.23 -5.84
C GLY A 118 30.20 1.04 -5.47
N ASP A 119 29.35 0.53 -6.38
CA ASP A 119 27.94 0.24 -6.06
C ASP A 119 27.81 -0.87 -5.04
N THR A 120 26.73 -0.81 -4.26
CA THR A 120 26.38 -1.84 -3.30
C THR A 120 25.38 -2.84 -3.91
N VAL A 121 25.65 -4.11 -3.68
CA VAL A 121 24.71 -5.21 -3.98
C VAL A 121 24.34 -5.88 -2.68
N LEU A 122 23.03 -5.90 -2.38
CA LEU A 122 22.48 -6.60 -1.25
C LEU A 122 21.80 -7.88 -1.73
N VAL A 123 21.96 -8.98 -0.98
CA VAL A 123 21.35 -10.27 -1.30
C VAL A 123 20.72 -10.86 -0.05
N ASN A 124 19.67 -11.68 -0.22
CA ASN A 124 18.97 -12.35 0.88
C ASN A 124 18.43 -11.32 1.90
N ASP A 125 17.60 -10.39 1.41
CA ASP A 125 16.96 -9.35 2.21
C ASP A 125 17.97 -8.49 3.01
N GLY A 126 19.11 -8.18 2.38
CA GLY A 126 20.17 -7.35 2.95
C GLY A 126 21.10 -8.05 3.94
N LEU A 127 20.90 -9.34 4.22
CA LEU A 127 21.76 -10.10 5.15
C LEU A 127 23.17 -10.32 4.61
N ILE A 128 23.36 -10.30 3.30
CA ILE A 128 24.65 -10.40 2.63
C ILE A 128 24.86 -9.13 1.83
N ALA A 129 25.98 -8.47 2.04
CA ALA A 129 26.33 -7.23 1.36
C ALA A 129 27.65 -7.37 0.60
N LEU A 130 27.67 -6.83 -0.63
CA LEU A 130 28.83 -6.84 -1.49
C LEU A 130 29.03 -5.45 -2.11
N THR A 131 30.26 -5.13 -2.45
CA THR A 131 30.60 -3.91 -3.21
C THR A 131 31.15 -4.30 -4.58
N VAL A 132 30.61 -3.69 -5.63
CA VAL A 132 31.09 -3.88 -7.01
C VAL A 132 32.53 -3.40 -7.13
N THR A 133 33.42 -4.24 -7.66
CA THR A 133 34.85 -3.90 -7.92
C THR A 133 35.14 -3.73 -9.39
N ALA A 134 34.44 -4.47 -10.25
CA ALA A 134 34.56 -4.38 -11.70
C ALA A 134 33.30 -4.89 -12.40
N THR A 135 33.04 -4.40 -13.61
CA THR A 135 31.99 -4.92 -14.50
C THR A 135 32.59 -5.27 -15.87
N THR A 136 32.00 -6.28 -16.51
CA THR A 136 32.27 -6.65 -17.89
C THR A 136 31.00 -6.58 -18.73
N GLY A 137 30.99 -7.16 -19.93
CA GLY A 137 29.75 -7.24 -20.73
C GLY A 137 28.63 -8.08 -20.08
N THR A 138 28.99 -9.06 -19.25
CA THR A 138 28.07 -10.03 -18.64
C THR A 138 28.21 -10.18 -17.13
N ASP A 139 29.37 -9.79 -16.57
CA ASP A 139 29.71 -10.08 -15.19
C ASP A 139 29.80 -8.80 -14.33
N VAL A 140 29.34 -8.93 -13.10
CA VAL A 140 29.51 -7.94 -12.02
C VAL A 140 30.36 -8.60 -10.94
N VAL A 141 31.62 -8.22 -10.87
CA VAL A 141 32.58 -8.73 -9.89
C VAL A 141 32.49 -7.91 -8.62
N CYS A 142 32.26 -8.58 -7.51
CA CYS A 142 32.04 -7.93 -6.21
C CYS A 142 33.00 -8.46 -5.15
N ARG A 143 33.27 -7.60 -4.16
CA ARG A 143 33.90 -7.98 -2.89
C ARG A 143 32.84 -8.12 -1.82
N VAL A 144 32.79 -9.22 -1.10
CA VAL A 144 31.89 -9.44 0.02
C VAL A 144 32.28 -8.53 1.18
N THR A 145 31.38 -7.70 1.65
CA THR A 145 31.55 -6.81 2.82
C THR A 145 30.91 -7.41 4.08
N ALA A 146 29.73 -8.01 3.92
CA ALA A 146 29.08 -8.82 4.96
C ALA A 146 28.73 -10.20 4.39
N GLY A 147 29.32 -11.24 4.92
CA GLY A 147 29.13 -12.61 4.47
C GLY A 147 27.98 -13.33 5.15
N GLY A 148 27.72 -14.58 4.72
CA GLY A 148 26.68 -15.43 5.25
C GLY A 148 26.33 -16.59 4.33
N VAL A 149 25.32 -17.37 4.71
CA VAL A 149 24.80 -18.48 3.89
C VAL A 149 23.87 -17.93 2.82
N LEU A 150 24.22 -18.15 1.55
CA LEU A 150 23.46 -17.76 0.37
C LEU A 150 22.84 -19.01 -0.28
N SER A 151 21.52 -19.09 -0.30
CA SER A 151 20.76 -20.18 -0.93
C SER A 151 20.14 -19.75 -2.26
N ASP A 152 19.53 -20.74 -2.95
CA ASP A 152 18.91 -20.53 -4.26
C ASP A 152 17.88 -19.41 -4.30
N ARG A 153 17.82 -18.71 -5.44
CA ARG A 153 16.76 -17.79 -5.82
C ARG A 153 16.50 -16.64 -4.84
N LYS A 154 17.53 -16.25 -4.07
CA LYS A 154 17.42 -15.14 -3.13
C LYS A 154 17.27 -13.80 -3.87
N SER A 155 16.53 -12.87 -3.23
CA SER A 155 16.34 -11.50 -3.68
C SER A 155 17.67 -10.76 -3.78
N MET A 156 17.73 -9.80 -4.69
CA MET A 156 18.82 -8.84 -4.82
C MET A 156 18.25 -7.43 -4.78
N SER A 157 18.98 -6.51 -4.16
CA SER A 157 18.68 -5.08 -4.10
C SER A 157 19.93 -4.26 -4.41
N PHE A 158 19.73 -3.08 -4.96
CA PHE A 158 20.79 -2.20 -5.42
C PHE A 158 20.56 -0.79 -4.89
N PRO A 159 20.92 -0.53 -3.63
CA PRO A 159 20.67 0.75 -2.97
C PRO A 159 21.16 1.94 -3.80
N ASN A 160 20.31 2.98 -3.90
CA ASN A 160 20.56 4.21 -4.65
C ASN A 160 20.74 4.04 -6.18
N LYS A 161 20.33 2.90 -6.76
CA LYS A 161 20.37 2.68 -8.21
C LYS A 161 18.99 2.54 -8.81
N VAL A 162 18.77 3.23 -9.94
CA VAL A 162 17.61 3.01 -10.80
C VAL A 162 18.06 2.19 -11.99
N LEU A 163 17.65 0.93 -12.04
CA LEU A 163 17.97 0.03 -13.13
C LEU A 163 17.10 0.32 -14.36
N ARG A 164 17.63 0.05 -15.57
CA ARG A 164 16.94 0.32 -16.84
C ARG A 164 15.88 -0.73 -17.20
N GLN A 165 15.49 -1.58 -16.26
CA GLN A 165 14.46 -2.58 -16.48
C GLN A 165 13.10 -1.92 -16.75
N THR A 166 12.30 -2.55 -17.63
CA THR A 166 10.90 -2.17 -17.83
C THR A 166 10.12 -2.38 -16.54
N PHE A 167 9.39 -1.36 -16.10
CA PHE A 167 8.63 -1.39 -14.85
C PHE A 167 7.60 -2.52 -14.81
N LEU A 168 6.80 -2.68 -15.89
CA LEU A 168 5.83 -3.76 -16.01
C LEU A 168 6.43 -5.01 -16.64
N SER A 169 6.66 -6.03 -15.83
CA SER A 169 7.01 -7.36 -16.31
C SER A 169 5.84 -8.02 -17.05
N GLU A 170 6.12 -9.05 -17.85
CA GLU A 170 5.06 -9.84 -18.51
C GLU A 170 4.17 -10.57 -17.47
N GLN A 171 4.71 -10.88 -16.28
CA GLN A 171 3.92 -11.43 -15.20
C GLN A 171 2.98 -10.36 -14.63
N ASP A 172 3.48 -9.17 -14.32
CA ASP A 172 2.64 -8.08 -13.82
C ASP A 172 1.51 -7.74 -14.80
N LYS A 173 1.78 -7.75 -16.11
CA LYS A 173 0.73 -7.56 -17.13
C LYS A 173 -0.36 -8.62 -17.06
N ARG A 174 0.02 -9.89 -16.89
CA ARG A 174 -0.97 -10.99 -16.71
C ARG A 174 -1.77 -10.84 -15.44
N ASP A 175 -1.10 -10.45 -14.34
CA ASP A 175 -1.73 -10.24 -13.04
C ASP A 175 -2.69 -9.04 -13.08
N LEU A 176 -2.33 -7.97 -13.78
CA LEU A 176 -3.20 -6.81 -13.98
C LEU A 176 -4.43 -7.15 -14.83
N LEU A 177 -4.29 -7.94 -15.90
CA LEU A 177 -5.42 -8.42 -16.68
C LEU A 177 -6.37 -9.25 -15.83
N PHE A 178 -5.83 -10.18 -15.04
CA PHE A 178 -6.61 -10.95 -14.08
C PHE A 178 -7.34 -10.04 -13.07
N GLY A 179 -6.67 -9.00 -12.58
CA GLY A 179 -7.28 -8.00 -11.69
C GLY A 179 -8.44 -7.24 -12.34
N ILE A 180 -8.30 -6.85 -13.61
CA ILE A 180 -9.33 -6.19 -14.40
C ILE A 180 -10.54 -7.11 -14.58
N GLU A 181 -10.33 -8.36 -14.99
CA GLU A 181 -11.38 -9.37 -15.14
C GLU A 181 -12.13 -9.64 -13.84
N ASN A 182 -11.46 -9.50 -12.72
CA ASN A 182 -12.01 -9.70 -11.38
C ASN A 182 -12.55 -8.44 -10.72
N ASP A 183 -12.62 -7.30 -11.41
CA ASP A 183 -13.17 -6.04 -10.88
C ASP A 183 -12.53 -5.65 -9.52
N VAL A 184 -11.18 -5.67 -9.46
CA VAL A 184 -10.47 -5.19 -8.28
C VAL A 184 -10.58 -3.67 -8.17
N ASP A 185 -10.61 -3.17 -6.95
CA ASP A 185 -10.83 -1.74 -6.68
C ASP A 185 -9.51 -0.95 -6.71
N PHE A 186 -8.40 -1.61 -6.32
CA PHE A 186 -7.07 -1.01 -6.22
C PHE A 186 -5.99 -1.91 -6.81
N VAL A 187 -4.96 -1.26 -7.35
CA VAL A 187 -3.66 -1.86 -7.64
C VAL A 187 -2.60 -1.17 -6.79
N ALA A 188 -1.90 -1.93 -5.95
CA ALA A 188 -0.69 -1.47 -5.27
C ALA A 188 0.51 -1.85 -6.14
N ALA A 189 1.19 -0.84 -6.69
CA ALA A 189 2.30 -1.00 -7.62
C ALA A 189 3.62 -1.04 -6.87
N SER A 190 4.32 -2.19 -6.89
CA SER A 190 5.58 -2.40 -6.19
C SER A 190 6.76 -1.70 -6.86
N PHE A 191 7.71 -1.22 -6.06
CA PHE A 191 8.98 -0.61 -6.47
C PHE A 191 8.85 0.61 -7.39
N VAL A 192 7.83 1.44 -7.17
CA VAL A 192 7.68 2.71 -7.91
C VAL A 192 8.85 3.63 -7.56
N SER A 193 9.61 4.04 -8.57
CA SER A 193 10.80 4.86 -8.43
C SER A 193 10.67 6.23 -9.11
N ARG A 194 9.76 6.36 -10.07
CA ARG A 194 9.57 7.58 -10.87
C ARG A 194 8.17 7.66 -11.46
N ARG A 195 7.77 8.86 -11.86
CA ARG A 195 6.48 9.13 -12.48
C ARG A 195 6.18 8.23 -13.68
N GLN A 196 7.19 7.96 -14.54
CA GLN A 196 7.01 7.16 -15.76
C GLN A 196 6.51 5.74 -15.47
N ASP A 197 6.91 5.14 -14.35
CA ASP A 197 6.47 3.81 -13.93
C ASP A 197 4.93 3.75 -13.80
N LEU A 198 4.35 4.81 -13.23
CA LEU A 198 2.90 4.93 -13.08
C LEU A 198 2.20 5.36 -14.38
N VAL A 199 2.83 6.14 -15.23
CA VAL A 199 2.30 6.46 -16.56
C VAL A 199 2.15 5.20 -17.38
N ASP A 200 3.15 4.32 -17.36
CA ASP A 200 3.13 3.02 -18.06
C ASP A 200 2.04 2.10 -17.49
N LEU A 201 1.95 1.99 -16.17
CA LEU A 201 0.91 1.21 -15.48
C LEU A 201 -0.50 1.72 -15.81
N ASN A 202 -0.73 3.03 -15.64
CA ASN A 202 -2.03 3.64 -15.92
C ASN A 202 -2.40 3.53 -17.40
N GLY A 203 -1.40 3.63 -18.30
CA GLY A 203 -1.57 3.40 -19.73
C GLY A 203 -2.04 1.99 -20.02
N PHE A 204 -1.40 0.99 -19.41
CA PHE A 204 -1.76 -0.41 -19.55
C PHE A 204 -3.17 -0.69 -19.02
N LEU A 205 -3.50 -0.21 -17.81
CA LEU A 205 -4.84 -0.37 -17.22
C LEU A 205 -5.92 0.23 -18.12
N ARG A 206 -5.75 1.47 -18.59
CA ARG A 206 -6.71 2.15 -19.49
C ARG A 206 -6.90 1.41 -20.80
N ALA A 207 -5.83 0.92 -21.42
CA ALA A 207 -5.88 0.20 -22.69
C ALA A 207 -6.63 -1.13 -22.58
N ASN A 208 -6.70 -1.72 -21.39
CA ASN A 208 -7.34 -3.01 -21.15
C ASN A 208 -8.67 -2.93 -20.36
N GLY A 209 -9.28 -1.74 -20.25
CA GLY A 209 -10.58 -1.57 -19.61
C GLY A 209 -10.54 -1.35 -18.08
N GLY A 210 -9.34 -1.32 -17.47
CA GLY A 210 -9.14 -1.08 -16.03
C GLY A 210 -8.97 0.39 -15.64
N GLY A 211 -9.38 1.34 -16.48
CA GLY A 211 -9.15 2.78 -16.24
C GLY A 211 -9.83 3.37 -15.01
N ASN A 212 -10.74 2.64 -14.38
CA ASN A 212 -11.38 3.02 -13.11
C ASN A 212 -10.67 2.43 -11.87
N ILE A 213 -9.71 1.54 -12.03
CA ILE A 213 -8.94 0.99 -10.90
C ILE A 213 -8.05 2.09 -10.31
N ALA A 214 -8.07 2.24 -8.99
CA ALA A 214 -7.25 3.23 -8.31
C ALA A 214 -5.84 2.68 -8.05
N VAL A 215 -4.80 3.47 -8.34
CA VAL A 215 -3.40 3.06 -8.19
C VAL A 215 -2.81 3.62 -6.90
N ILE A 216 -2.21 2.75 -6.11
CA ILE A 216 -1.41 3.05 -4.92
C ILE A 216 0.06 2.77 -5.26
N ALA A 217 0.90 3.78 -5.22
CA ALA A 217 2.33 3.62 -5.44
C ALA A 217 3.02 3.11 -4.18
N LYS A 218 3.73 1.99 -4.23
CA LYS A 218 4.53 1.51 -3.10
C LYS A 218 5.90 2.18 -3.15
N ILE A 219 6.21 2.89 -2.07
CA ILE A 219 7.50 3.60 -1.91
C ILE A 219 8.40 2.69 -1.08
N GLU A 220 9.40 2.13 -1.75
CA GLU A 220 10.24 1.03 -1.26
C GLU A 220 11.74 1.31 -1.41
N ASN A 221 12.12 2.42 -2.07
CA ASN A 221 13.50 2.76 -2.39
C ASN A 221 13.74 4.28 -2.36
N GLN A 222 15.00 4.70 -2.32
CA GLN A 222 15.38 6.11 -2.28
C GLN A 222 14.88 6.90 -3.50
N PRO A 223 15.00 6.43 -4.75
CA PRO A 223 14.44 7.15 -5.90
C PRO A 223 12.95 7.43 -5.80
N GLY A 224 12.16 6.51 -5.23
CA GLY A 224 10.73 6.71 -4.99
C GLY A 224 10.45 7.83 -4.00
N ILE A 225 11.31 7.99 -2.99
CA ILE A 225 11.23 9.10 -2.02
C ILE A 225 11.59 10.42 -2.68
N ASP A 226 12.70 10.45 -3.42
CA ASP A 226 13.22 11.66 -4.07
C ASP A 226 12.25 12.22 -5.13
N ASN A 227 11.53 11.33 -5.83
CA ASN A 227 10.58 11.67 -6.88
C ASN A 227 9.11 11.72 -6.41
N ILE A 228 8.85 11.82 -5.10
CA ILE A 228 7.52 11.66 -4.52
C ILE A 228 6.49 12.64 -5.09
N GLU A 229 6.87 13.89 -5.36
CA GLU A 229 5.97 14.91 -5.89
C GLU A 229 5.50 14.57 -7.32
N ASP A 230 6.40 14.10 -8.16
CA ASP A 230 6.08 13.65 -9.51
C ASP A 230 5.22 12.38 -9.50
N ILE A 231 5.50 11.45 -8.59
CA ILE A 231 4.72 10.22 -8.36
C ILE A 231 3.29 10.57 -7.96
N PHE A 232 3.09 11.57 -7.11
CA PHE A 232 1.75 12.01 -6.72
C PHE A 232 0.88 12.45 -7.90
N THR A 233 1.44 12.92 -9.00
CA THR A 233 0.66 13.33 -10.17
C THR A 233 -0.10 12.17 -10.83
N GLU A 234 0.37 10.94 -10.68
CA GLU A 234 -0.13 9.76 -11.39
C GLU A 234 -0.79 8.70 -10.50
N CYS A 235 -0.81 8.86 -9.16
CA CYS A 235 -1.41 7.91 -8.24
C CYS A 235 -2.58 8.47 -7.42
N THR A 236 -3.39 7.58 -6.88
CA THR A 236 -4.46 7.92 -5.91
C THR A 236 -3.90 8.04 -4.49
N GLY A 237 -2.85 7.31 -4.19
CA GLY A 237 -2.19 7.30 -2.90
C GLY A 237 -0.87 6.55 -2.92
N ILE A 238 -0.22 6.48 -1.78
CA ILE A 238 1.03 5.75 -1.58
C ILE A 238 0.91 4.70 -0.48
N MET A 239 1.80 3.72 -0.54
CA MET A 239 2.05 2.76 0.53
C MET A 239 3.51 2.87 0.95
N ILE A 240 3.74 3.21 2.22
CA ILE A 240 5.07 3.22 2.83
C ILE A 240 5.36 1.78 3.25
N ALA A 241 6.08 1.05 2.39
CA ALA A 241 6.39 -0.36 2.58
C ALA A 241 7.71 -0.52 3.33
N ARG A 242 7.66 -0.31 4.65
CA ARG A 242 8.84 -0.17 5.53
C ARG A 242 9.77 -1.38 5.51
N GLY A 243 9.23 -2.58 5.27
CA GLY A 243 10.03 -3.81 5.19
C GLY A 243 11.00 -3.80 4.03
N ASP A 244 10.50 -3.56 2.81
CA ASP A 244 11.31 -3.51 1.59
C ASP A 244 12.20 -2.26 1.60
N MET A 245 11.67 -1.12 2.06
CA MET A 245 12.42 0.12 2.23
C MET A 245 13.64 -0.07 3.15
N GLY A 246 13.50 -0.82 4.25
CA GLY A 246 14.58 -1.06 5.21
C GLY A 246 15.67 -2.02 4.72
N VAL A 247 15.48 -2.63 3.55
CA VAL A 247 16.55 -3.37 2.86
C VAL A 247 17.44 -2.42 2.07
N GLU A 248 16.87 -1.37 1.49
CA GLU A 248 17.58 -0.44 0.59
C GLU A 248 18.08 0.83 1.27
N ILE A 249 17.45 1.23 2.39
CA ILE A 249 17.73 2.45 3.13
C ILE A 249 18.13 2.08 4.55
N ASP A 250 19.00 2.88 5.16
CA ASP A 250 19.33 2.70 6.59
C ASP A 250 18.04 2.71 7.42
N PHE A 251 17.79 1.62 8.12
CA PHE A 251 16.57 1.44 8.91
C PHE A 251 16.39 2.50 9.99
N THR A 252 17.46 3.19 10.39
CA THR A 252 17.39 4.32 11.35
C THR A 252 16.75 5.57 10.75
N GLU A 253 16.72 5.70 9.42
CA GLU A 253 16.10 6.82 8.71
C GLU A 253 14.60 6.60 8.46
N ILE A 254 14.12 5.35 8.48
CA ILE A 254 12.74 4.99 8.13
C ILE A 254 11.69 5.78 8.93
N PRO A 255 11.82 5.98 10.25
CA PRO A 255 10.82 6.73 11.02
C PRO A 255 10.68 8.19 10.55
N ALA A 256 11.80 8.84 10.18
CA ALA A 256 11.77 10.21 9.65
C ALA A 256 11.16 10.27 8.24
N ILE A 257 11.53 9.31 7.38
CA ILE A 257 10.97 9.17 6.03
C ILE A 257 9.46 8.90 6.10
N GLN A 258 9.00 8.01 6.99
CA GLN A 258 7.58 7.73 7.19
C GLN A 258 6.81 9.02 7.50
N LYS A 259 7.28 9.80 8.49
CA LYS A 259 6.64 11.07 8.87
C LYS A 259 6.59 12.06 7.71
N HIS A 260 7.67 12.18 6.98
CA HIS A 260 7.75 13.03 5.80
C HIS A 260 6.76 12.60 4.71
N LEU A 261 6.72 11.33 4.36
CA LEU A 261 5.83 10.80 3.32
C LEU A 261 4.34 10.92 3.72
N ILE A 262 4.00 10.69 4.99
CA ILE A 262 2.63 10.89 5.50
C ILE A 262 2.23 12.36 5.33
N ASP A 263 3.08 13.30 5.78
CA ASP A 263 2.79 14.74 5.67
C ASP A 263 2.63 15.19 4.21
N ARG A 264 3.52 14.74 3.31
CA ARG A 264 3.44 15.07 1.88
C ARG A 264 2.19 14.49 1.23
N ALA A 265 1.85 13.20 1.50
CA ALA A 265 0.64 12.57 0.98
C ALA A 265 -0.62 13.32 1.42
N MET A 266 -0.75 13.64 2.69
CA MET A 266 -1.89 14.40 3.21
C MET A 266 -1.97 15.79 2.57
N SER A 267 -0.83 16.51 2.48
CA SER A 267 -0.77 17.83 1.83
C SER A 267 -1.24 17.77 0.37
N ALA A 268 -0.83 16.74 -0.36
CA ALA A 268 -1.25 16.49 -1.74
C ALA A 268 -2.68 15.95 -1.87
N GLY A 269 -3.38 15.64 -0.77
CA GLY A 269 -4.71 14.99 -0.78
C GLY A 269 -4.66 13.57 -1.33
N LYS A 270 -3.56 12.86 -1.07
CA LYS A 270 -3.35 11.46 -1.46
C LYS A 270 -3.56 10.55 -0.26
N ILE A 271 -4.00 9.31 -0.51
CA ILE A 271 -4.12 8.29 0.53
C ILE A 271 -2.72 7.88 0.97
N CYS A 272 -2.52 7.72 2.28
CA CYS A 272 -1.28 7.17 2.83
C CYS A 272 -1.55 5.88 3.59
N ILE A 273 -0.90 4.79 3.17
CA ILE A 273 -0.95 3.48 3.83
C ILE A 273 0.40 3.24 4.52
N THR A 274 0.41 3.10 5.84
CA THR A 274 1.60 2.65 6.57
C THR A 274 1.58 1.14 6.68
N ALA A 275 2.62 0.48 6.16
CA ALA A 275 2.62 -0.95 5.93
C ALA A 275 3.87 -1.66 6.45
N THR A 276 3.73 -2.96 6.69
CA THR A 276 4.75 -3.94 7.09
C THR A 276 5.27 -3.79 8.52
N GLN A 277 5.48 -4.91 9.19
CA GLN A 277 6.04 -5.01 10.55
C GLN A 277 5.28 -4.16 11.59
N MET A 278 3.95 -4.04 11.45
CA MET A 278 3.13 -3.26 12.38
C MET A 278 2.87 -4.04 13.68
N LEU A 279 2.45 -5.30 13.59
CA LEU A 279 2.23 -6.22 14.72
C LEU A 279 2.90 -7.57 14.44
N ASP A 280 4.12 -7.57 13.93
CA ASP A 280 4.83 -8.75 13.41
C ASP A 280 4.90 -9.91 14.42
N SER A 281 5.10 -9.60 15.71
CA SER A 281 5.12 -10.61 16.77
C SER A 281 3.81 -11.39 16.86
N MET A 282 2.68 -10.83 16.42
CA MET A 282 1.37 -11.51 16.40
C MET A 282 1.23 -12.57 15.31
N ILE A 283 2.19 -12.70 14.42
CA ILE A 283 2.32 -13.89 13.57
C ILE A 283 2.41 -15.16 14.45
N ARG A 284 3.08 -15.06 15.58
CA ARG A 284 3.38 -16.20 16.46
C ARG A 284 2.73 -16.10 17.84
N ASN A 285 2.50 -14.89 18.34
CA ASN A 285 2.02 -14.61 19.69
C ASN A 285 0.59 -14.02 19.66
N PRO A 286 -0.25 -14.31 20.68
CA PRO A 286 -1.61 -13.76 20.74
C PRO A 286 -1.68 -12.28 21.15
N ARG A 287 -0.54 -11.66 21.48
CA ARG A 287 -0.43 -10.27 21.89
C ARG A 287 0.81 -9.63 21.27
N PRO A 288 0.74 -8.34 20.89
CA PRO A 288 1.89 -7.61 20.37
C PRO A 288 2.86 -7.20 21.49
N THR A 289 4.04 -6.77 21.09
CA THR A 289 4.98 -6.09 21.97
C THR A 289 4.53 -4.65 22.23
N ARG A 290 5.07 -4.02 23.31
CA ARG A 290 4.82 -2.60 23.57
C ARG A 290 5.38 -1.69 22.47
N ALA A 291 6.50 -2.06 21.87
CA ALA A 291 7.10 -1.33 20.76
C ALA A 291 6.18 -1.30 19.52
N GLU A 292 5.56 -2.43 19.19
CA GLU A 292 4.60 -2.52 18.09
C GLU A 292 3.33 -1.71 18.34
N VAL A 293 2.80 -1.75 19.57
CA VAL A 293 1.66 -0.89 19.95
C VAL A 293 2.03 0.58 19.78
N SER A 294 3.24 0.98 20.22
CA SER A 294 3.74 2.34 20.07
C SER A 294 3.94 2.72 18.59
N ASP A 295 4.40 1.81 17.76
CA ASP A 295 4.61 2.03 16.32
C ASP A 295 3.29 2.30 15.59
N VAL A 296 2.27 1.45 15.82
CA VAL A 296 0.92 1.66 15.28
C VAL A 296 0.35 3.00 15.73
N ALA A 297 0.44 3.30 17.03
CA ALA A 297 -0.06 4.57 17.58
C ALA A 297 0.66 5.78 16.96
N ASN A 298 2.00 5.72 16.79
CA ASN A 298 2.76 6.78 16.15
C ASN A 298 2.33 7.01 14.70
N ALA A 299 2.12 5.96 13.91
CA ALA A 299 1.62 6.11 12.55
C ALA A 299 0.25 6.83 12.50
N VAL A 300 -0.63 6.53 13.46
CA VAL A 300 -1.94 7.21 13.60
C VAL A 300 -1.75 8.67 14.01
N TYR A 301 -0.90 8.97 15.00
CA TYR A 301 -0.58 10.35 15.40
C TYR A 301 0.10 11.15 14.29
N ASP A 302 0.89 10.51 13.42
CA ASP A 302 1.50 11.15 12.26
C ASP A 302 0.45 11.52 11.19
N GLY A 303 -0.73 10.90 11.25
CA GLY A 303 -1.87 11.16 10.37
C GLY A 303 -1.96 10.22 9.18
N THR A 304 -1.50 8.97 9.29
CA THR A 304 -1.74 7.97 8.24
C THR A 304 -3.23 7.72 8.05
N ASP A 305 -3.68 7.61 6.81
CA ASP A 305 -5.09 7.28 6.53
C ASP A 305 -5.39 5.81 6.82
N VAL A 306 -4.38 4.96 6.65
CA VAL A 306 -4.54 3.50 6.64
C VAL A 306 -3.34 2.82 7.29
N VAL A 307 -3.60 1.80 8.08
CA VAL A 307 -2.59 0.85 8.57
C VAL A 307 -2.82 -0.52 7.95
N MET A 308 -1.75 -1.29 7.73
CA MET A 308 -1.83 -2.57 7.05
C MET A 308 -1.23 -3.71 7.87
N LEU A 309 -1.95 -4.84 7.90
CA LEU A 309 -1.47 -6.14 8.37
C LEU A 309 -1.04 -7.00 7.18
N SER A 310 0.14 -7.58 7.25
CA SER A 310 0.75 -8.41 6.21
C SER A 310 0.78 -9.88 6.61
N GLY A 311 1.91 -10.35 7.13
CA GLY A 311 2.09 -11.72 7.60
C GLY A 311 1.19 -12.09 8.77
N GLU A 312 0.82 -11.10 9.59
CA GLU A 312 -0.04 -11.25 10.77
C GLU A 312 -1.40 -11.86 10.41
N THR A 313 -1.97 -11.46 9.26
CA THR A 313 -3.25 -11.99 8.78
C THR A 313 -3.09 -13.06 7.71
N ALA A 314 -2.04 -13.00 6.88
CA ALA A 314 -1.86 -13.94 5.77
C ALA A 314 -1.39 -15.33 6.22
N ASN A 315 -0.46 -15.39 7.18
CA ASN A 315 0.24 -16.61 7.61
C ASN A 315 0.28 -16.78 9.13
N GLY A 316 -0.19 -15.77 9.89
CA GLY A 316 -0.13 -15.76 11.35
C GLY A 316 -1.09 -16.77 11.99
N LYS A 317 -0.80 -17.16 13.23
CA LYS A 317 -1.66 -18.04 14.03
C LYS A 317 -2.93 -17.35 14.55
N TYR A 318 -2.94 -16.01 14.56
CA TYR A 318 -3.95 -15.21 15.22
C TYR A 318 -4.50 -14.06 14.31
N PRO A 319 -5.00 -14.38 13.09
CA PRO A 319 -5.35 -13.35 12.10
C PRO A 319 -6.48 -12.42 12.57
N VAL A 320 -7.52 -12.95 13.22
CA VAL A 320 -8.64 -12.17 13.72
C VAL A 320 -8.25 -11.34 14.93
N GLU A 321 -7.46 -11.90 15.84
CA GLU A 321 -6.96 -11.23 17.04
C GLU A 321 -5.99 -10.10 16.66
N ALA A 322 -5.13 -10.29 15.67
CA ALA A 322 -4.23 -9.24 15.16
C ALA A 322 -5.04 -8.06 14.60
N LEU A 323 -6.08 -8.34 13.83
CA LEU A 323 -6.97 -7.29 13.32
C LEU A 323 -7.73 -6.58 14.45
N LYS A 324 -8.29 -7.30 15.42
CA LYS A 324 -8.96 -6.71 16.57
C LYS A 324 -8.01 -5.86 17.41
N MET A 325 -6.77 -6.32 17.59
CA MET A 325 -5.74 -5.56 18.30
C MET A 325 -5.38 -4.28 17.55
N MET A 326 -5.16 -4.36 16.24
CA MET A 326 -4.92 -3.19 15.39
C MET A 326 -6.07 -2.18 15.51
N ALA A 327 -7.31 -2.65 15.40
CA ALA A 327 -8.49 -1.79 15.53
C ALA A 327 -8.56 -1.11 16.91
N HIS A 328 -8.26 -1.86 17.98
CA HIS A 328 -8.27 -1.33 19.34
C HIS A 328 -7.18 -0.27 19.57
N ILE A 329 -5.94 -0.52 19.10
CA ILE A 329 -4.85 0.47 19.21
C ILE A 329 -5.23 1.75 18.47
N VAL A 330 -5.78 1.63 17.27
CA VAL A 330 -6.21 2.79 16.47
C VAL A 330 -7.32 3.57 17.20
N GLU A 331 -8.37 2.89 17.67
CA GLU A 331 -9.50 3.54 18.37
C GLU A 331 -9.04 4.24 19.65
N GLU A 332 -8.18 3.60 20.43
CA GLU A 332 -7.60 4.19 21.65
C GLU A 332 -6.76 5.41 21.31
N THR A 333 -5.89 5.32 20.30
CA THR A 333 -5.06 6.45 19.86
C THR A 333 -5.91 7.62 19.40
N GLU A 334 -6.92 7.36 18.55
CA GLU A 334 -7.84 8.40 18.06
C GLU A 334 -8.64 9.07 19.17
N SER A 335 -8.95 8.34 20.25
CA SER A 335 -9.67 8.92 21.41
C SER A 335 -8.85 9.96 22.18
N HIS A 336 -7.52 9.90 22.07
CA HIS A 336 -6.58 10.82 22.68
C HIS A 336 -6.07 11.91 21.71
N MET A 337 -6.47 11.86 20.44
CA MET A 337 -6.15 12.94 19.49
C MET A 337 -7.09 14.12 19.74
N ASN A 338 -6.52 15.27 20.05
CA ASN A 338 -7.29 16.52 20.09
C ASN A 338 -7.77 16.84 18.68
N GLY A 339 -9.04 17.31 18.55
CA GLY A 339 -9.69 17.58 17.26
C GLY A 339 -9.06 18.66 16.38
N ASP A 340 -7.90 19.21 16.77
CA ASP A 340 -7.23 20.36 16.16
C ASP A 340 -6.33 19.97 14.97
N PHE A 341 -6.54 18.81 14.36
CA PHE A 341 -5.66 18.34 13.27
C PHE A 341 -5.75 19.27 12.04
N TYR A 342 -6.95 19.81 11.78
CA TYR A 342 -7.15 20.77 10.68
C TYR A 342 -6.59 22.15 11.00
N GLU A 343 -6.59 22.59 12.27
CA GLU A 343 -6.07 23.90 12.70
C GLU A 343 -4.55 24.01 12.54
N LYS A 344 -3.85 22.89 12.71
CA LYS A 344 -2.40 22.80 12.54
C LYS A 344 -1.95 22.79 11.07
N ARG A 345 -2.89 22.69 10.14
CA ARG A 345 -2.61 22.57 8.71
C ARG A 345 -3.05 23.82 7.98
N THR A 346 -2.10 24.64 7.66
CA THR A 346 -2.29 25.72 6.68
C THR A 346 -2.33 25.13 5.27
N VAL A 347 -3.18 25.67 4.42
CA VAL A 347 -3.11 25.41 2.97
C VAL A 347 -1.70 25.79 2.52
N SER A 348 -0.87 24.79 2.13
CA SER A 348 0.48 25.04 1.66
C SER A 348 0.47 26.00 0.47
N ASP A 349 1.56 26.74 0.26
CA ASP A 349 1.69 27.70 -0.84
C ASP A 349 1.44 27.06 -2.21
N ASP A 350 1.87 25.81 -2.40
CA ASP A 350 1.67 25.03 -3.63
C ASP A 350 0.19 24.73 -3.94
N ASN A 351 -0.68 24.79 -2.95
CA ASN A 351 -2.12 24.47 -3.06
C ASN A 351 -3.04 25.68 -2.86
N ARG A 352 -2.52 26.90 -2.68
CA ARG A 352 -3.32 28.10 -2.39
C ARG A 352 -4.34 28.46 -3.46
N HIS A 353 -4.10 28.11 -4.72
CA HIS A 353 -5.00 28.41 -5.84
C HIS A 353 -5.91 27.23 -6.24
N ASN A 354 -5.93 26.16 -5.46
CA ASN A 354 -6.78 24.99 -5.74
C ASN A 354 -8.16 25.17 -5.08
N ILE A 355 -9.18 25.37 -5.93
CA ILE A 355 -10.57 25.58 -5.48
C ILE A 355 -11.06 24.42 -4.60
N SER A 356 -10.76 23.17 -4.96
CA SER A 356 -11.19 22.01 -4.19
C SER A 356 -10.57 21.99 -2.77
N ASN A 357 -9.32 22.41 -2.64
CA ASN A 357 -8.67 22.54 -1.33
C ASN A 357 -9.34 23.65 -0.50
N ALA A 358 -9.55 24.84 -1.10
CA ALA A 358 -10.15 25.96 -0.40
C ALA A 358 -11.58 25.64 0.09
N VAL A 359 -12.40 25.06 -0.79
CA VAL A 359 -13.79 24.71 -0.47
C VAL A 359 -13.84 23.58 0.57
N SER A 360 -13.03 22.53 0.44
CA SER A 360 -13.01 21.42 1.41
C SER A 360 -12.53 21.88 2.78
N TYR A 361 -11.50 22.73 2.85
CA TYR A 361 -11.04 23.33 4.10
C TYR A 361 -12.14 24.17 4.77
N ALA A 362 -12.76 25.09 4.01
CA ALA A 362 -13.84 25.94 4.52
C ALA A 362 -15.03 25.08 5.02
N SER A 363 -15.37 24.01 4.31
CA SER A 363 -16.46 23.10 4.71
C SER A 363 -16.15 22.41 6.04
N VAL A 364 -14.94 21.91 6.23
CA VAL A 364 -14.53 21.27 7.49
C VAL A 364 -14.49 22.32 8.62
N ALA A 365 -13.85 23.47 8.41
CA ALA A 365 -13.76 24.52 9.41
C ALA A 365 -15.17 25.02 9.83
N THR A 366 -16.10 25.15 8.89
CA THR A 366 -17.49 25.52 9.17
C THR A 366 -18.20 24.43 9.99
N ALA A 367 -18.05 23.17 9.62
CA ALA A 367 -18.66 22.06 10.35
C ALA A 367 -18.16 21.96 11.79
N GLU A 368 -16.85 22.11 12.01
CA GLU A 368 -16.25 22.12 13.36
C GLU A 368 -16.74 23.33 14.17
N SER A 369 -16.77 24.53 13.57
CA SER A 369 -17.20 25.75 14.26
C SER A 369 -18.68 25.74 14.67
N LEU A 370 -19.51 24.96 13.97
CA LEU A 370 -20.95 24.86 14.21
C LEU A 370 -21.30 23.59 15.03
N ASP A 371 -20.34 22.81 15.48
CA ASP A 371 -20.53 21.49 16.10
C ASP A 371 -21.49 20.61 15.26
N ALA A 372 -21.30 20.61 13.94
CA ALA A 372 -22.15 19.87 13.02
C ALA A 372 -22.12 18.36 13.32
N ALA A 373 -23.28 17.73 13.35
CA ALA A 373 -23.39 16.30 13.64
C ALA A 373 -22.73 15.42 12.55
N VAL A 374 -22.74 15.90 11.30
CA VAL A 374 -22.23 15.12 10.14
C VAL A 374 -21.90 16.07 8.96
N ILE A 375 -20.87 15.72 8.21
CA ILE A 375 -20.60 16.26 6.89
C ILE A 375 -21.02 15.21 5.86
N ILE A 376 -21.95 15.53 4.96
CA ILE A 376 -22.38 14.65 3.89
C ILE A 376 -21.69 15.10 2.58
N ALA A 377 -21.00 14.17 1.94
CA ALA A 377 -20.22 14.39 0.71
C ALA A 377 -20.76 13.58 -0.47
N PRO A 378 -21.78 14.08 -1.19
CA PRO A 378 -22.22 13.45 -2.41
C PRO A 378 -21.15 13.57 -3.50
N SER A 379 -20.81 12.44 -4.13
CA SER A 379 -19.76 12.41 -5.15
C SER A 379 -19.92 11.22 -6.08
N ILE A 380 -19.82 11.43 -7.39
CA ILE A 380 -19.86 10.31 -8.35
C ILE A 380 -18.62 9.43 -8.24
N SER A 381 -17.44 10.04 -8.09
CA SER A 381 -16.14 9.36 -8.06
C SER A 381 -15.56 9.14 -6.65
N GLY A 382 -16.17 9.74 -5.61
CA GLY A 382 -15.63 9.80 -4.25
C GLY A 382 -14.61 10.94 -4.05
N TYR A 383 -14.30 11.74 -5.07
CA TYR A 383 -13.29 12.80 -4.99
C TYR A 383 -13.58 13.83 -3.89
N THR A 384 -14.84 14.30 -3.78
CA THR A 384 -15.23 15.26 -2.74
C THR A 384 -15.01 14.71 -1.33
N ALA A 385 -15.41 13.44 -1.09
CA ALA A 385 -15.19 12.78 0.19
C ALA A 385 -13.70 12.68 0.53
N ARG A 386 -12.83 12.41 -0.47
CA ARG A 386 -11.38 12.38 -0.28
C ARG A 386 -10.82 13.76 0.09
N MET A 387 -11.29 14.81 -0.59
CA MET A 387 -10.84 16.18 -0.33
C MET A 387 -11.24 16.69 1.06
N LEU A 388 -12.37 16.23 1.59
CA LEU A 388 -12.79 16.49 2.97
C LEU A 388 -12.00 15.64 3.96
N SER A 389 -11.81 14.35 3.66
CA SER A 389 -11.09 13.38 4.47
C SER A 389 -9.64 13.82 4.79
N LYS A 390 -8.94 14.43 3.82
CA LYS A 390 -7.55 14.88 4.01
C LYS A 390 -7.33 15.85 5.17
N TRP A 391 -8.37 16.55 5.60
CA TRP A 391 -8.32 17.49 6.71
C TRP A 391 -8.51 16.84 8.08
N HIS A 392 -8.80 15.53 8.08
CA HIS A 392 -9.03 14.73 9.28
C HIS A 392 -10.05 15.37 10.23
N PRO A 393 -11.29 15.67 9.77
CA PRO A 393 -12.29 16.33 10.61
C PRO A 393 -12.66 15.51 11.83
N SER A 394 -12.92 16.17 12.98
CA SER A 394 -13.51 15.53 14.13
C SER A 394 -14.95 15.13 13.86
N THR A 395 -15.66 15.95 13.08
CA THR A 395 -17.03 15.72 12.62
C THR A 395 -17.13 14.44 11.77
N LYS A 396 -18.21 13.68 11.93
CA LYS A 396 -18.47 12.48 11.11
C LYS A 396 -18.53 12.84 9.63
N LEU A 397 -17.89 12.04 8.78
CA LEU A 397 -17.88 12.26 7.33
C LEU A 397 -18.55 11.09 6.62
N VAL A 398 -19.63 11.36 5.91
CA VAL A 398 -20.38 10.39 5.11
C VAL A 398 -20.12 10.67 3.63
N GLY A 399 -19.57 9.69 2.92
CA GLY A 399 -19.36 9.74 1.49
C GLY A 399 -20.47 8.99 0.75
N MET A 400 -21.22 9.67 -0.12
CA MET A 400 -22.33 9.07 -0.86
C MET A 400 -22.02 8.99 -2.35
N SER A 401 -22.24 7.83 -2.97
CA SER A 401 -22.06 7.65 -4.42
C SER A 401 -23.07 6.67 -5.00
N PRO A 402 -23.58 6.91 -6.23
CA PRO A 402 -24.35 5.91 -6.96
C PRO A 402 -23.48 4.77 -7.50
N SER A 403 -22.16 4.96 -7.57
CA SER A 403 -21.21 3.96 -8.05
C SER A 403 -20.68 3.09 -6.91
N ILE A 404 -20.97 1.81 -6.95
CA ILE A 404 -20.44 0.85 -5.96
C ILE A 404 -18.91 0.79 -5.97
N SER A 405 -18.26 1.00 -7.12
CA SER A 405 -16.80 1.10 -7.21
C SER A 405 -16.27 2.33 -6.45
N ALA A 406 -16.93 3.48 -6.55
CA ALA A 406 -16.57 4.65 -5.76
C ALA A 406 -16.78 4.43 -4.25
N VAL A 407 -17.88 3.77 -3.87
CA VAL A 407 -18.17 3.39 -2.47
C VAL A 407 -17.05 2.51 -1.91
N ARG A 408 -16.60 1.49 -2.66
CA ARG A 408 -15.47 0.63 -2.25
C ARG A 408 -14.16 1.40 -2.15
N LYS A 409 -13.90 2.33 -3.07
CA LYS A 409 -12.68 3.17 -3.00
C LYS A 409 -12.64 4.06 -1.77
N MET A 410 -13.79 4.54 -1.32
CA MET A 410 -13.89 5.31 -0.08
C MET A 410 -13.53 4.51 1.17
N MET A 411 -13.41 3.16 1.09
CA MET A 411 -12.92 2.32 2.18
C MET A 411 -11.45 2.57 2.56
N LEU A 412 -10.68 3.30 1.76
CA LEU A 412 -9.33 3.77 2.12
C LEU A 412 -9.30 5.24 2.59
N TYR A 413 -10.43 5.97 2.59
CA TYR A 413 -10.44 7.37 2.97
C TYR A 413 -10.64 7.51 4.48
N TRP A 414 -9.74 8.22 5.14
CA TRP A 414 -9.78 8.42 6.58
C TRP A 414 -11.12 9.04 7.03
N GLY A 415 -11.71 8.50 8.07
CA GLY A 415 -12.95 8.98 8.67
C GLY A 415 -14.22 8.84 7.82
N VAL A 416 -14.11 8.46 6.54
CA VAL A 416 -15.27 8.37 5.65
C VAL A 416 -16.09 7.11 5.95
N THR A 417 -17.40 7.27 6.15
CA THR A 417 -18.39 6.19 6.11
C THR A 417 -19.04 6.21 4.74
N PRO A 418 -18.74 5.23 3.85
CA PRO A 418 -19.28 5.24 2.50
C PRO A 418 -20.68 4.65 2.43
N PHE A 419 -21.54 5.24 1.62
CA PHE A 419 -22.89 4.78 1.32
C PHE A 419 -23.14 4.74 -0.19
N GLN A 420 -23.87 3.70 -0.63
CA GLN A 420 -24.40 3.67 -1.97
C GLN A 420 -25.76 4.40 -2.00
N ALA A 421 -25.84 5.50 -2.75
CA ALA A 421 -27.07 6.27 -2.92
C ALA A 421 -27.66 6.07 -4.31
N LYS A 422 -28.95 6.28 -4.47
CA LYS A 422 -29.56 6.38 -5.80
C LYS A 422 -28.99 7.59 -6.55
N ARG A 423 -28.91 7.49 -7.86
CA ARG A 423 -28.46 8.62 -8.69
C ARG A 423 -29.57 9.68 -8.68
N ALA A 424 -29.27 10.84 -8.09
CA ALA A 424 -30.14 12.00 -8.17
C ALA A 424 -29.99 12.70 -9.54
N GLU A 425 -31.10 13.10 -10.15
CA GLU A 425 -31.10 13.80 -11.44
C GLU A 425 -30.65 15.26 -11.32
N SER A 426 -30.74 15.83 -10.12
CA SER A 426 -30.25 17.16 -9.81
C SER A 426 -29.74 17.26 -8.37
N THR A 427 -28.90 18.27 -8.10
CA THR A 427 -28.39 18.56 -6.75
C THR A 427 -29.56 18.91 -5.78
N CYS A 428 -30.61 19.54 -6.27
CA CYS A 428 -31.78 19.89 -5.46
C CYS A 428 -32.50 18.62 -4.98
N LEU A 429 -32.69 17.62 -5.86
CA LEU A 429 -33.33 16.36 -5.50
C LEU A 429 -32.53 15.55 -4.47
N LEU A 430 -31.21 15.72 -4.44
CA LEU A 430 -30.35 15.06 -3.45
C LEU A 430 -30.62 15.57 -2.02
N TYR A 431 -31.05 16.81 -1.86
CA TYR A 431 -31.34 17.45 -0.58
C TYR A 431 -32.82 17.39 -0.20
N THR A 432 -33.72 17.10 -1.16
CA THR A 432 -35.17 17.11 -0.93
C THR A 432 -35.80 15.70 -0.87
N SER A 433 -35.12 14.67 -1.37
CA SER A 433 -35.66 13.31 -1.34
C SER A 433 -35.75 12.73 0.08
N ASP A 434 -34.95 13.23 1.02
CA ASP A 434 -34.95 12.78 2.42
C ASP A 434 -36.07 13.45 3.25
N ALA A 435 -36.52 14.63 2.83
CA ALA A 435 -37.61 15.36 3.51
C ALA A 435 -39.02 14.88 3.09
N ALA A 436 -39.12 14.23 1.92
CA ALA A 436 -40.41 13.73 1.42
C ALA A 436 -40.78 12.33 2.00
N ASP A 437 -39.77 11.53 2.37
CA ASP A 437 -40.00 10.21 2.98
C ASP A 437 -40.43 10.27 4.47
N GLU A 438 -40.25 11.42 5.13
CA GLU A 438 -40.70 11.64 6.50
C GLU A 438 -42.19 12.12 6.60
N GLU A 439 -42.72 12.73 5.54
CA GLU A 439 -44.12 13.18 5.56
C GLU A 439 -45.15 12.07 5.27
N ASP A 440 -44.74 10.96 4.66
CA ASP A 440 -45.64 9.82 4.40
C ASP A 440 -45.76 8.83 5.57
N SER A 441 -45.15 9.10 6.73
CA SER A 441 -45.22 8.25 7.91
C SER A 441 -46.12 8.76 9.03
N VAL A 442 -46.96 9.79 8.77
CA VAL A 442 -47.94 10.33 9.72
C VAL A 442 -49.32 10.33 9.09
N ASP A 443 -49.95 9.14 9.06
CA ASP A 443 -51.39 8.94 9.12
C ASP A 443 -51.73 7.62 9.84
#